data_37f81c50d48e6c523d8c1e5376e38ca7
#
_entry.id   37f81c50d48e6c523d8c1e5376e38ca7
#
_cell.length_a   1.000
_cell.length_b   1.000
_cell.length_c   1.000
_cell.angle_alpha   90.00
_cell.angle_beta   90.00
_cell.angle_gamma   90.00
#
_symmetry.space_group_name_H-M   'P 1'
#
loop_
_entity.id
_entity.type
_entity.pdbx_description
1 polymer ?
#
loop_
_entity_poly.entity_id
_entity_poly.type
_entity_poly.pdbx_seq_one_letter_code
_entity_poly.pdbx_strand_id
1 'polypeptide(L)'
;MLLDKCDIKTKEVLEWKGIHLFHFSGSSCSQKLRIFLNIKDLNWVSHPIDLIKNENFSPWYLGINPRGLVPTLVHDGEVHIESNEIMKYLDTIDDSSKLYPTYNLDYIMSELYVEDDLHLDLRTLTFRFIVPHKLGKKERYLLDSKKEQKGTIKG
;
A
#
# COMPACT_ATOMS: atom_id res chain seq x y z
N MET A 1 -1.79 8.37 -1.93
CA MET A 1 -3.19 8.86 -1.92
C MET A 1 -3.68 8.90 -0.48
N LEU A 2 -4.14 10.08 -0.01
CA LEU A 2 -4.72 10.28 1.32
C LEU A 2 -6.20 9.87 1.30
N LEU A 3 -6.64 9.09 2.30
CA LEU A 3 -8.05 8.76 2.50
C LEU A 3 -8.75 9.85 3.30
N ASP A 4 -10.04 10.07 3.00
CA ASP A 4 -10.86 10.98 3.81
C ASP A 4 -11.12 10.36 5.20
N LYS A 5 -11.02 11.19 6.25
CA LYS A 5 -11.25 10.76 7.65
C LYS A 5 -12.67 10.23 7.87
N CYS A 6 -13.65 10.66 7.07
CA CYS A 6 -15.01 10.16 7.16
C CYS A 6 -15.14 8.69 6.67
N ASP A 7 -14.27 8.24 5.78
CA ASP A 7 -14.25 6.88 5.27
C ASP A 7 -13.56 5.88 6.22
N ILE A 8 -12.76 6.39 7.16
CA ILE A 8 -12.08 5.56 8.15
C ILE A 8 -13.07 5.15 9.24
N LYS A 9 -13.38 3.85 9.32
CA LYS A 9 -14.29 3.28 10.33
C LYS A 9 -13.57 2.90 11.62
N THR A 10 -12.31 2.48 11.54
CA THR A 10 -11.46 2.16 12.69
C THR A 10 -10.86 3.45 13.22
N LYS A 11 -11.65 4.18 14.02
CA LYS A 11 -11.34 5.55 14.45
C LYS A 11 -10.11 5.68 15.33
N GLU A 12 -9.69 4.62 16.01
CA GLU A 12 -8.54 4.65 16.90
C GLU A 12 -7.23 5.04 16.18
N VAL A 13 -7.08 4.67 14.90
CA VAL A 13 -5.88 5.01 14.12
C VAL A 13 -5.76 6.51 13.83
N LEU A 14 -6.85 7.26 13.93
CA LEU A 14 -6.86 8.72 13.75
C LEU A 14 -6.20 9.46 14.93
N GLU A 15 -6.03 8.79 16.07
CA GLU A 15 -5.38 9.33 17.26
C GLU A 15 -3.89 8.95 17.34
N TRP A 16 -3.42 8.08 16.45
CA TRP A 16 -2.04 7.60 16.47
C TRP A 16 -1.05 8.70 16.08
N LYS A 17 0.15 8.63 16.69
CA LYS A 17 1.24 9.58 16.46
C LYS A 17 2.44 8.88 15.85
N GLY A 18 3.15 9.61 14.98
CA GLY A 18 4.28 9.08 14.24
C GLY A 18 3.85 8.21 13.07
N ILE A 19 4.81 7.49 12.52
CA ILE A 19 4.65 6.67 11.31
C ILE A 19 4.32 5.23 11.69
N HIS A 20 3.21 4.71 11.21
CA HIS A 20 2.76 3.33 11.37
C HIS A 20 2.56 2.71 9.99
N LEU A 21 3.21 1.59 9.73
CA LEU A 21 3.10 0.89 8.46
C LEU A 21 2.43 -0.46 8.62
N PHE A 22 1.28 -0.64 8.01
CA PHE A 22 0.65 -1.95 7.82
C PHE A 22 1.23 -2.61 6.58
N HIS A 23 1.81 -3.79 6.75
CA HIS A 23 2.56 -4.44 5.69
C HIS A 23 2.51 -5.96 5.76
N PHE A 24 2.87 -6.62 4.66
CA PHE A 24 3.10 -8.06 4.60
C PHE A 24 4.51 -8.34 4.08
N SER A 25 5.22 -9.30 4.69
CA SER A 25 6.61 -9.62 4.33
C SER A 25 6.78 -10.05 2.88
N GLY A 26 5.82 -10.81 2.34
CA GLY A 26 5.81 -11.31 0.96
C GLY A 26 5.25 -10.33 -0.09
N SER A 27 4.86 -9.11 0.30
CA SER A 27 4.39 -8.07 -0.62
C SER A 27 5.55 -7.21 -1.11
N SER A 28 5.78 -7.16 -2.43
CA SER A 28 6.80 -6.29 -3.06
C SER A 28 6.55 -4.82 -2.77
N CYS A 29 5.30 -4.35 -2.87
CA CYS A 29 4.92 -2.98 -2.54
C CYS A 29 5.21 -2.64 -1.07
N SER A 30 4.94 -3.57 -0.14
CA SER A 30 5.29 -3.39 1.27
C SER A 30 6.80 -3.39 1.50
N GLN A 31 7.55 -4.23 0.77
CA GLN A 31 9.01 -4.27 0.84
C GLN A 31 9.60 -2.94 0.36
N LYS A 32 9.11 -2.40 -0.74
CA LYS A 32 9.50 -1.10 -1.28
C LYS A 32 9.41 0.00 -0.21
N LEU A 33 8.29 0.07 0.53
CA LEU A 33 8.13 1.06 1.60
C LEU A 33 9.04 0.82 2.81
N ARG A 34 9.23 -0.44 3.24
CA ARG A 34 10.16 -0.72 4.34
C ARG A 34 11.59 -0.30 4.01
N ILE A 35 12.02 -0.56 2.76
CA ILE A 35 13.33 -0.12 2.27
C ILE A 35 13.40 1.41 2.27
N PHE A 36 12.37 2.08 1.74
CA PHE A 36 12.32 3.54 1.66
C PHE A 36 12.41 4.20 3.04
N LEU A 37 11.62 3.74 4.02
CA LEU A 37 11.64 4.24 5.39
C LEU A 37 13.02 4.08 6.04
N ASN A 38 13.68 2.94 5.81
CA ASN A 38 15.01 2.68 6.36
C ASN A 38 16.11 3.52 5.68
N ILE A 39 16.03 3.74 4.37
CA ILE A 39 17.00 4.61 3.66
C ILE A 39 16.88 6.05 4.16
N LYS A 40 15.67 6.51 4.44
CA LYS A 40 15.43 7.84 5.00
C LYS A 40 15.67 7.96 6.51
N ASP A 41 16.06 6.87 7.17
CA ASP A 41 16.25 6.80 8.62
C ASP A 41 15.04 7.30 9.43
N LEU A 42 13.83 7.08 8.89
CA LEU A 42 12.59 7.45 9.54
C LEU A 42 12.20 6.39 10.58
N ASN A 43 11.90 6.82 11.79
CA ASN A 43 11.35 5.92 12.81
C ASN A 43 9.90 5.56 12.49
N TRP A 44 9.58 4.27 12.50
CA TRP A 44 8.25 3.78 12.21
C TRP A 44 7.86 2.55 13.03
N VAL A 45 6.56 2.39 13.25
CA VAL A 45 5.97 1.25 13.96
C VAL A 45 5.47 0.23 12.94
N SER A 46 5.90 -1.02 13.10
CA SER A 46 5.55 -2.14 12.21
C SER A 46 4.24 -2.78 12.63
N HIS A 47 3.29 -2.90 11.70
CA HIS A 47 2.03 -3.62 11.84
C HIS A 47 1.93 -4.71 10.78
N PRO A 48 2.43 -5.93 11.03
CA PRO A 48 2.30 -7.04 10.08
C PRO A 48 0.83 -7.43 9.89
N ILE A 49 0.43 -7.63 8.64
CA ILE A 49 -0.90 -8.13 8.25
C ILE A 49 -0.71 -9.47 7.54
N ASP A 50 -1.22 -10.55 8.11
CA ASP A 50 -1.10 -11.88 7.52
C ASP A 50 -2.12 -12.07 6.38
N LEU A 51 -1.66 -11.87 5.13
CA LEU A 51 -2.49 -12.07 3.94
C LEU A 51 -2.87 -13.53 3.73
N ILE A 52 -2.08 -14.47 4.25
CA ILE A 52 -2.37 -15.91 4.15
C ILE A 52 -3.59 -16.27 4.99
N LYS A 53 -3.71 -15.63 6.17
CA LYS A 53 -4.86 -15.76 7.06
C LYS A 53 -6.03 -14.84 6.70
N ASN A 54 -5.90 -14.05 5.63
CA ASN A 54 -6.87 -13.04 5.22
C ASN A 54 -7.15 -11.96 6.30
N GLU A 55 -6.16 -11.59 7.11
CA GLU A 55 -6.29 -10.53 8.11
C GLU A 55 -6.61 -9.17 7.49
N ASN A 56 -6.17 -8.96 6.25
CA ASN A 56 -6.49 -7.77 5.45
C ASN A 56 -7.99 -7.62 5.12
N PHE A 57 -8.78 -8.68 5.29
CA PHE A 57 -10.24 -8.65 5.15
C PHE A 57 -10.97 -8.65 6.50
N SER A 58 -10.25 -8.53 7.61
CA SER A 58 -10.89 -8.33 8.91
C SER A 58 -11.66 -7.01 8.92
N PRO A 59 -12.81 -6.93 9.65
CA PRO A 59 -13.57 -5.69 9.76
C PRO A 59 -12.72 -4.53 10.31
N TRP A 60 -11.77 -4.84 11.18
CA TRP A 60 -10.84 -3.86 11.76
C TRP A 60 -9.94 -3.25 10.70
N TYR A 61 -9.26 -4.08 9.90
CA TYR A 61 -8.36 -3.58 8.86
C TYR A 61 -9.10 -2.92 7.70
N LEU A 62 -10.24 -3.48 7.28
CA LEU A 62 -11.10 -2.85 6.27
C LEU A 62 -11.66 -1.49 6.75
N GLY A 63 -11.74 -1.28 8.05
CA GLY A 63 -12.08 0.00 8.64
C GLY A 63 -10.98 1.04 8.52
N ILE A 64 -9.71 0.64 8.27
CA ILE A 64 -8.56 1.50 8.01
C ILE A 64 -8.39 1.71 6.51
N ASN A 65 -8.32 0.59 5.76
CA ASN A 65 -8.19 0.59 4.31
C ASN A 65 -9.33 -0.24 3.69
N PRO A 66 -10.37 0.39 3.16
CA PRO A 66 -11.52 -0.30 2.57
C PRO A 66 -11.17 -1.23 1.41
N ARG A 67 -10.02 -1.03 0.78
CA ARG A 67 -9.54 -1.89 -0.32
C ARG A 67 -8.95 -3.21 0.19
N GLY A 68 -8.62 -3.32 1.48
CA GLY A 68 -8.01 -4.52 2.06
C GLY A 68 -6.64 -4.84 1.47
N LEU A 69 -5.89 -3.84 1.01
CA LEU A 69 -4.57 -4.00 0.42
C LEU A 69 -3.47 -3.53 1.38
N VAL A 70 -2.28 -4.08 1.20
CA VAL A 70 -1.05 -3.61 1.85
C VAL A 70 -0.08 -3.13 0.77
N PRO A 71 0.72 -2.09 1.04
CA PRO A 71 0.87 -1.38 2.31
C PRO A 71 -0.20 -0.33 2.55
N THR A 72 -0.42 0.00 3.82
CA THR A 72 -1.18 1.17 4.27
C THR A 72 -0.32 1.89 5.30
N LEU A 73 -0.21 3.21 5.18
CA LEU A 73 0.51 4.07 6.11
C LEU A 73 -0.49 4.86 6.94
N VAL A 74 -0.26 4.94 8.24
CA VAL A 74 -0.90 5.94 9.11
C VAL A 74 0.19 6.84 9.65
N HIS A 75 0.04 8.15 9.46
CA HIS A 75 0.97 9.14 9.99
C HIS A 75 0.18 10.28 10.65
N ASP A 76 0.36 10.42 11.96
CA ASP A 76 -0.32 11.45 12.77
C ASP A 76 -1.86 11.49 12.55
N GLY A 77 -2.47 10.31 12.42
CA GLY A 77 -3.91 10.15 12.20
C GLY A 77 -4.36 10.36 10.76
N GLU A 78 -3.46 10.47 9.81
CA GLU A 78 -3.74 10.48 8.38
C GLU A 78 -3.46 9.12 7.75
N VAL A 79 -4.41 8.60 6.97
CA VAL A 79 -4.31 7.27 6.35
C VAL A 79 -3.95 7.41 4.88
N HIS A 80 -2.81 6.90 4.50
CA HIS A 80 -2.29 6.93 3.13
C HIS A 80 -2.26 5.53 2.53
N ILE A 81 -2.69 5.43 1.28
CA ILE A 81 -2.66 4.20 0.48
C ILE A 81 -1.94 4.46 -0.85
N GLU A 82 -1.66 3.42 -1.63
CA GLU A 82 -0.84 3.41 -2.84
C GLU A 82 0.64 3.63 -2.55
N SER A 83 1.45 2.60 -2.76
CA SER A 83 2.86 2.59 -2.34
C SER A 83 3.68 3.74 -2.93
N ASN A 84 3.47 4.10 -4.20
CA ASN A 84 4.18 5.18 -4.85
C ASN A 84 3.79 6.55 -4.29
N GLU A 85 2.51 6.74 -4.02
CA GLU A 85 2.02 7.98 -3.38
C GLU A 85 2.48 8.09 -1.93
N ILE A 86 2.57 6.97 -1.21
CA ILE A 86 3.10 6.93 0.15
C ILE A 86 4.59 7.33 0.15
N MET A 87 5.40 6.78 -0.77
CA MET A 87 6.83 7.14 -0.87
C MET A 87 7.00 8.62 -1.19
N LYS A 88 6.23 9.14 -2.15
CA LYS A 88 6.24 10.56 -2.48
C LYS A 88 5.90 11.43 -1.26
N TYR A 89 4.87 11.05 -0.50
CA TYR A 89 4.50 11.73 0.74
C TYR A 89 5.61 11.67 1.79
N LEU A 90 6.17 10.48 2.05
CA LEU A 90 7.26 10.30 3.02
C LEU A 90 8.50 11.12 2.66
N ASP A 91 8.75 11.35 1.39
CA ASP A 91 9.87 12.18 0.94
C ASP A 91 9.68 13.66 1.28
N THR A 92 8.44 14.10 1.55
CA THR A 92 8.15 15.47 1.97
C THR A 92 8.29 15.69 3.47
N ILE A 93 8.30 14.62 4.28
CA ILE A 93 8.34 14.73 5.76
C ILE A 93 9.70 15.23 6.24
N ASP A 94 10.76 14.78 5.57
CA ASP A 94 12.13 15.13 5.89
C ASP A 94 12.87 15.67 4.66
N ASP A 95 13.24 16.95 4.74
CA ASP A 95 13.99 17.65 3.69
C ASP A 95 15.49 17.32 3.69
N SER A 96 16.01 16.71 4.73
CA SER A 96 17.46 16.45 4.89
C SER A 96 18.00 15.45 3.87
N SER A 97 17.14 14.54 3.36
CA SER A 97 17.51 13.48 2.43
C SER A 97 16.42 13.27 1.40
N LYS A 98 16.33 14.15 0.39
CA LYS A 98 15.39 13.97 -0.72
C LYS A 98 15.83 12.82 -1.62
N LEU A 99 14.96 11.82 -1.75
CA LEU A 99 15.15 10.70 -2.68
C LEU A 99 14.46 10.96 -4.03
N TYR A 100 13.48 11.87 -4.06
CA TYR A 100 12.81 12.33 -5.27
C TYR A 100 13.37 13.70 -5.69
N PRO A 101 14.30 13.76 -6.67
CA PRO A 101 14.83 15.01 -7.15
C PRO A 101 13.73 15.82 -7.86
N THR A 102 13.58 17.07 -7.45
CA THR A 102 12.51 17.96 -7.96
C THR A 102 12.59 18.19 -9.46
N TYR A 103 13.80 18.18 -10.03
CA TYR A 103 14.04 18.41 -11.46
C TYR A 103 13.61 17.26 -12.36
N ASN A 104 13.32 16.06 -11.79
CA ASN A 104 12.99 14.87 -12.57
C ASN A 104 11.80 14.09 -11.98
N LEU A 105 11.00 14.73 -11.13
CA LEU A 105 9.91 14.08 -10.39
C LEU A 105 8.88 13.45 -11.32
N ASP A 106 8.47 14.14 -12.37
CA ASP A 106 7.45 13.65 -13.30
C ASP A 106 7.92 12.39 -14.05
N TYR A 107 9.19 12.36 -14.44
CA TYR A 107 9.78 11.18 -15.06
C TYR A 107 9.82 9.99 -14.08
N ILE A 108 10.30 10.21 -12.87
CA ILE A 108 10.36 9.18 -11.84
C ILE A 108 8.96 8.63 -11.53
N MET A 109 7.97 9.51 -11.39
CA MET A 109 6.59 9.07 -11.15
C MET A 109 6.04 8.28 -12.34
N SER A 110 6.35 8.66 -13.59
CA SER A 110 5.94 7.90 -14.77
C SER A 110 6.53 6.49 -14.79
N GLU A 111 7.80 6.33 -14.45
CA GLU A 111 8.44 5.01 -14.35
C GLU A 111 7.84 4.14 -13.24
N LEU A 112 7.50 4.76 -12.09
CA LEU A 112 6.85 4.05 -10.99
C LEU A 112 5.42 3.61 -11.35
N TYR A 113 4.69 4.36 -12.18
CA TYR A 113 3.38 3.94 -12.68
C TYR A 113 3.51 2.79 -13.69
N VAL A 114 4.52 2.80 -14.54
CA VAL A 114 4.84 1.66 -15.42
C VAL A 114 5.15 0.41 -14.59
N GLU A 115 5.91 0.56 -13.51
CA GLU A 115 6.21 -0.55 -12.58
C GLU A 115 4.94 -1.08 -11.91
N ASP A 116 4.02 -0.22 -11.50
CA ASP A 116 2.73 -0.62 -10.91
C ASP A 116 1.85 -1.38 -11.93
N ASP A 117 1.82 -0.98 -13.19
CA ASP A 117 1.09 -1.68 -14.25
C ASP A 117 1.63 -3.10 -14.46
N LEU A 118 2.96 -3.28 -14.44
CA LEU A 118 3.61 -4.59 -14.51
C LEU A 118 3.29 -5.49 -13.32
N HIS A 119 2.99 -4.92 -12.14
CA HIS A 119 2.59 -5.67 -10.96
C HIS A 119 1.31 -6.48 -11.18
N LEU A 120 0.38 -6.02 -11.99
CA LEU A 120 -0.86 -6.74 -12.27
C LEU A 120 -0.57 -8.07 -12.96
N ASP A 121 0.31 -8.06 -13.95
CA ASP A 121 0.71 -9.25 -14.70
C ASP A 121 1.54 -10.20 -13.85
N LEU A 122 2.53 -9.67 -13.13
CA LEU A 122 3.35 -10.45 -12.21
C LEU A 122 2.51 -11.10 -11.11
N ARG A 123 1.55 -10.38 -10.54
CA ARG A 123 0.62 -10.90 -9.54
C ARG A 123 -0.24 -12.02 -10.12
N THR A 124 -0.75 -11.84 -11.33
CA THR A 124 -1.56 -12.85 -12.03
C THR A 124 -0.76 -14.13 -12.25
N LEU A 125 0.48 -14.01 -12.74
CA LEU A 125 1.39 -15.15 -12.95
C LEU A 125 1.76 -15.83 -11.62
N THR A 126 2.11 -15.04 -10.60
CA THR A 126 2.49 -15.54 -9.28
C THR A 126 1.36 -16.35 -8.65
N PHE A 127 0.15 -15.81 -8.59
CA PHE A 127 -0.99 -16.52 -7.99
C PHE A 127 -1.47 -17.69 -8.82
N ARG A 128 -1.28 -17.66 -10.13
CA ARG A 128 -1.70 -18.75 -11.02
C ARG A 128 -0.75 -19.94 -10.98
N PHE A 129 0.57 -19.71 -10.86
CA PHE A 129 1.58 -20.76 -11.08
C PHE A 129 2.47 -21.03 -9.87
N ILE A 130 2.70 -20.06 -9.00
CA ILE A 130 3.67 -20.16 -7.90
C ILE A 130 2.98 -20.39 -6.56
N VAL A 131 1.88 -19.68 -6.29
CA VAL A 131 1.17 -19.81 -5.01
C VAL A 131 0.29 -21.07 -5.03
N PRO A 132 0.44 -21.99 -4.06
CA PRO A 132 -0.40 -23.19 -3.96
C PRO A 132 -1.89 -22.81 -3.89
N HIS A 133 -2.73 -23.53 -4.63
CA HIS A 133 -4.18 -23.28 -4.71
C HIS A 133 -4.91 -23.29 -3.35
N LYS A 134 -4.28 -23.87 -2.30
CA LYS A 134 -4.82 -23.88 -0.94
C LYS A 134 -4.68 -22.54 -0.20
N LEU A 135 -3.81 -21.64 -0.67
CA LEU A 135 -3.51 -20.36 -0.02
C LEU A 135 -4.32 -19.17 -0.59
N GLY A 136 -4.99 -19.35 -1.72
CA GLY A 136 -5.83 -18.29 -2.30
C GLY A 136 -7.28 -18.73 -2.38
N LYS A 137 -8.21 -18.00 -1.81
CA LYS A 137 -9.63 -18.11 -2.19
C LYS A 137 -9.77 -17.49 -3.58
N LYS A 138 -9.50 -18.30 -4.60
CA LYS A 138 -9.38 -17.97 -6.02
C LYS A 138 -10.54 -17.14 -6.56
N GLU A 139 -11.77 -17.35 -6.05
CA GLU A 139 -12.97 -16.66 -6.55
C GLU A 139 -13.08 -15.20 -6.07
N ARG A 140 -12.69 -14.92 -4.84
CA ARG A 140 -12.80 -13.57 -4.26
C ARG A 140 -11.79 -12.62 -4.89
N TYR A 141 -10.58 -13.08 -5.11
CA TYR A 141 -9.52 -12.28 -5.74
C TYR A 141 -9.84 -11.91 -7.19
N LEU A 142 -10.45 -12.84 -7.94
CA LEU A 142 -10.88 -12.58 -9.33
C LEU A 142 -12.08 -11.62 -9.41
N LEU A 143 -12.93 -11.61 -8.37
CA LEU A 143 -14.05 -10.67 -8.31
C LEU A 143 -13.60 -9.27 -7.93
N ASP A 144 -12.61 -9.14 -7.05
CA ASP A 144 -12.08 -7.85 -6.60
C ASP A 144 -11.20 -7.21 -7.67
N SER A 145 -10.35 -7.97 -8.36
CA SER A 145 -9.58 -7.47 -9.52
C SER A 145 -10.48 -6.98 -10.67
N LYS A 146 -11.64 -7.62 -10.88
CA LYS A 146 -12.63 -7.14 -11.86
C LYS A 146 -13.36 -5.86 -11.43
N LYS A 147 -13.49 -5.61 -10.12
CA LYS A 147 -14.05 -4.36 -9.59
C LYS A 147 -13.05 -3.21 -9.68
N GLU A 148 -11.77 -3.47 -9.43
CA GLU A 148 -10.69 -2.49 -9.59
C GLU A 148 -10.56 -2.02 -11.03
N GLN A 149 -10.64 -2.93 -12.01
CA GLN A 149 -10.60 -2.55 -13.43
C GLN A 149 -11.76 -1.66 -13.88
N LYS A 150 -12.91 -1.71 -13.18
CA LYS A 150 -14.06 -0.81 -13.48
C LYS A 150 -13.95 0.55 -12.80
N GLY A 151 -13.10 0.69 -11.79
CA GLY A 151 -12.89 1.94 -11.06
C GLY A 151 -11.82 2.87 -11.66
N THR A 152 -10.98 2.38 -12.56
CA THR A 152 -9.83 3.13 -13.08
C THR A 152 -10.10 3.85 -14.41
N ILE A 153 -11.32 3.72 -14.96
CA ILE A 153 -11.69 4.44 -16.19
C ILE A 153 -12.82 5.41 -15.88
N LYS A 154 -12.48 6.52 -15.26
CA LYS A 154 -13.23 7.78 -15.38
C LYS A 154 -12.35 8.98 -15.04
N GLY A 155 -12.04 9.74 -16.09
CA GLY A 155 -11.54 11.10 -16.01
C GLY A 155 -10.08 11.26 -16.15
#